data_91c40f44de70e1b047d0a9a541d9ea97
#
_entry.id   91c40f44de70e1b047d0a9a541d9ea97
#
_cell.length_a   1.000
_cell.length_b   1.000
_cell.length_c   1.000
_cell.angle_alpha   90.00
_cell.angle_beta   90.00
_cell.angle_gamma   90.00
#
_symmetry.space_group_name_H-M   'P 1'
#
loop_
_entity.id
_entity.type
_entity.pdbx_description
1 polymer ?
#
loop_
_entity_poly.entity_id
_entity_poly.type
_entity_poly.pdbx_seq_one_letter_code
_entity_poly.pdbx_strand_id
1 'polypeptide(L)'
;MLNEVKHLGRERVSARGSTGSPRAAGPIAALVPVKRLAQAKSRLRPVLPDGQRREFVLAMLEDVLRLALGLPAIGATAVVSADEDVLAFARHLGAQPIREPPGSRGLNAALTFAAGELARQGASGLLTLPADAPLTTPADIDAILTAWKQAPAVLCASHSGGTGALALRPPQAIPFRFGPRSFAAHRRSAVERGLTTAVLSRPGLALDIDRPQDLAFVLSADGSRSREALRAMTVTAAL
;
A
#
# COMPACT_ATOMS: atom_id res chain seq x y z
N MET A 1 30.00 62.46 20.16
CA MET A 1 28.68 62.33 20.81
C MET A 1 28.31 60.85 20.76
N LEU A 2 28.40 60.22 21.93
CA LEU A 2 28.18 58.79 22.11
C LEU A 2 26.68 58.49 22.17
N ASN A 3 26.22 57.43 21.46
CA ASN A 3 24.88 56.90 21.62
C ASN A 3 24.97 55.60 22.41
N GLU A 4 24.40 55.61 23.60
CA GLU A 4 24.18 54.46 24.47
C GLU A 4 23.17 53.50 23.85
N VAL A 5 23.55 52.23 23.75
CA VAL A 5 22.61 51.13 23.44
C VAL A 5 22.31 50.40 24.74
N LYS A 6 21.06 50.53 25.20
CA LYS A 6 20.55 49.86 26.40
C LYS A 6 20.39 48.34 26.11
N HIS A 7 21.04 47.53 26.92
CA HIS A 7 20.82 46.08 27.00
C HIS A 7 19.50 45.80 27.72
N LEU A 8 18.53 45.21 26.99
CA LEU A 8 17.35 44.58 27.56
C LEU A 8 17.65 43.12 27.83
N GLY A 9 17.42 42.69 29.07
CA GLY A 9 17.74 41.37 29.60
C GLY A 9 17.01 40.24 28.87
N ARG A 10 17.73 39.19 28.61
CA ARG A 10 17.18 37.88 28.18
C ARG A 10 16.80 37.08 29.42
N GLU A 11 15.53 36.97 29.69
CA GLU A 11 14.99 35.96 30.59
C GLU A 11 15.22 34.56 29.97
N ARG A 12 15.99 33.74 30.68
CA ARG A 12 16.15 32.32 30.37
C ARG A 12 14.90 31.58 30.83
N VAL A 13 14.00 31.25 29.90
CA VAL A 13 12.97 30.24 30.15
C VAL A 13 13.67 28.89 30.14
N SER A 14 13.79 28.27 31.31
CA SER A 14 14.27 26.91 31.50
C SER A 14 13.20 25.92 30.99
N ALA A 15 13.30 25.54 29.75
CA ALA A 15 12.57 24.38 29.24
C ALA A 15 13.23 23.11 29.84
N ARG A 16 12.55 22.49 30.81
CA ARG A 16 12.86 21.14 31.26
C ARG A 16 12.62 20.19 30.08
N GLY A 17 13.67 19.89 29.35
CA GLY A 17 13.68 18.87 28.31
C GLY A 17 13.46 17.50 28.93
N SER A 18 12.32 16.90 28.67
CA SER A 18 12.10 15.47 28.81
C SER A 18 13.05 14.78 27.83
N THR A 19 14.14 14.23 28.35
CA THR A 19 15.06 13.35 27.63
C THR A 19 14.41 11.96 27.49
N GLY A 20 13.33 11.86 26.71
CA GLY A 20 12.89 10.60 26.17
C GLY A 20 13.89 10.18 25.08
N SER A 21 14.68 9.14 25.32
CA SER A 21 15.45 8.47 24.24
C SER A 21 14.53 8.29 23.03
N PRO A 22 14.99 8.55 21.79
CA PRO A 22 14.17 8.30 20.61
C PRO A 22 13.79 6.82 20.63
N ARG A 23 12.51 6.53 20.87
CA ARG A 23 11.97 5.17 20.73
C ARG A 23 12.39 4.70 19.35
N ALA A 24 13.11 3.57 19.29
CA ALA A 24 13.42 2.93 18.02
C ALA A 24 12.14 2.92 17.18
N ALA A 25 12.23 3.41 15.94
CA ALA A 25 11.06 3.47 15.06
C ALA A 25 10.52 2.04 14.95
N GLY A 26 9.27 1.84 15.34
CA GLY A 26 8.62 0.53 15.27
C GLY A 26 8.60 -0.01 13.83
N PRO A 27 8.25 -1.29 13.62
CA PRO A 27 8.29 -1.92 12.30
C PRO A 27 7.35 -1.22 11.31
N ILE A 28 7.75 -1.26 10.03
CA ILE A 28 6.88 -0.90 8.92
C ILE A 28 5.96 -2.07 8.63
N ALA A 29 4.66 -1.83 8.48
CA ALA A 29 3.70 -2.84 8.04
C ALA A 29 3.32 -2.62 6.57
N ALA A 30 3.32 -3.70 5.77
CA ALA A 30 2.66 -3.74 4.47
C ALA A 30 1.20 -4.17 4.65
N LEU A 31 0.27 -3.48 4.00
CA LEU A 31 -1.16 -3.77 4.03
C LEU A 31 -1.69 -3.94 2.61
N VAL A 32 -2.23 -5.12 2.33
CA VAL A 32 -2.79 -5.48 1.02
C VAL A 32 -4.31 -5.66 1.16
N PRO A 33 -5.12 -4.74 0.63
CA PRO A 33 -6.57 -4.89 0.62
C PRO A 33 -7.01 -5.79 -0.53
N VAL A 34 -7.92 -6.72 -0.26
CA VAL A 34 -8.47 -7.64 -1.27
C VAL A 34 -9.98 -7.68 -1.17
N LYS A 35 -10.67 -7.40 -2.28
CA LYS A 35 -12.13 -7.54 -2.39
C LYS A 35 -12.52 -9.02 -2.43
N ARG A 36 -13.82 -9.30 -2.19
CA ARG A 36 -14.36 -10.66 -2.37
C ARG A 36 -14.05 -11.19 -3.77
N LEU A 37 -13.53 -12.40 -3.86
CA LEU A 37 -13.11 -13.04 -5.12
C LEU A 37 -14.24 -13.06 -6.16
N ALA A 38 -15.48 -13.31 -5.72
CA ALA A 38 -16.65 -13.29 -6.60
C ALA A 38 -16.88 -11.95 -7.32
N GLN A 39 -16.40 -10.84 -6.75
CA GLN A 39 -16.55 -9.49 -7.30
C GLN A 39 -15.27 -8.98 -7.97
N ALA A 40 -14.16 -9.69 -7.79
CA ALA A 40 -12.86 -9.25 -8.30
C ALA A 40 -12.77 -9.41 -9.81
N LYS A 41 -12.10 -8.45 -10.46
CA LYS A 41 -11.72 -8.49 -11.88
C LYS A 41 -12.88 -8.80 -12.84
N SER A 42 -14.05 -8.22 -12.61
CA SER A 42 -15.25 -8.43 -13.46
C SER A 42 -15.03 -8.08 -14.93
N ARG A 43 -14.09 -7.18 -15.24
CA ARG A 43 -13.72 -6.80 -16.62
C ARG A 43 -12.94 -7.89 -17.36
N LEU A 44 -12.38 -8.88 -16.64
CA LEU A 44 -11.72 -10.05 -17.24
C LEU A 44 -12.70 -11.19 -17.58
N ARG A 45 -14.00 -11.09 -17.22
CA ARG A 45 -15.01 -12.11 -17.53
C ARG A 45 -15.08 -12.55 -18.99
N PRO A 46 -14.88 -11.67 -19.99
CA PRO A 46 -14.91 -12.08 -21.38
C PRO A 46 -13.82 -13.10 -21.75
N VAL A 47 -12.68 -13.10 -21.02
CA VAL A 47 -11.50 -13.93 -21.35
C VAL A 47 -11.14 -14.94 -20.25
N LEU A 48 -11.60 -14.75 -19.02
CA LEU A 48 -11.38 -15.66 -17.89
C LEU A 48 -12.72 -16.01 -17.22
N PRO A 49 -13.17 -17.28 -17.31
CA PRO A 49 -14.30 -17.80 -16.54
C PRO A 49 -14.12 -17.60 -15.03
N ASP A 50 -15.20 -17.64 -14.25
CA ASP A 50 -15.21 -17.29 -12.82
C ASP A 50 -14.17 -18.08 -12.01
N GLY A 51 -14.00 -19.39 -12.25
CA GLY A 51 -12.99 -20.20 -11.56
C GLY A 51 -11.56 -19.75 -11.86
N GLN A 52 -11.23 -19.61 -13.15
CA GLN A 52 -9.90 -19.13 -13.58
C GLN A 52 -9.63 -17.70 -13.10
N ARG A 53 -10.65 -16.83 -13.10
CA ARG A 53 -10.49 -15.47 -12.59
C ARG A 53 -10.18 -15.44 -11.09
N ARG A 54 -10.83 -16.29 -10.28
CA ARG A 54 -10.52 -16.44 -8.84
C ARG A 54 -9.08 -16.91 -8.64
N GLU A 55 -8.66 -17.93 -9.36
CA GLU A 55 -7.30 -18.47 -9.31
C GLU A 55 -6.27 -17.41 -9.73
N PHE A 56 -6.53 -16.66 -10.79
CA PHE A 56 -5.66 -15.58 -11.25
C PHE A 56 -5.54 -14.46 -10.22
N VAL A 57 -6.63 -14.06 -9.56
CA VAL A 57 -6.59 -13.06 -8.48
C VAL A 57 -5.74 -13.54 -7.31
N LEU A 58 -5.85 -14.80 -6.91
CA LEU A 58 -5.02 -15.38 -5.86
C LEU A 58 -3.54 -15.45 -6.27
N ALA A 59 -3.25 -15.79 -7.52
CA ALA A 59 -1.88 -15.82 -8.04
C ALA A 59 -1.24 -14.41 -8.03
N MET A 60 -1.98 -13.36 -8.43
CA MET A 60 -1.49 -11.97 -8.32
C MET A 60 -1.26 -11.57 -6.85
N LEU A 61 -2.18 -11.94 -5.97
CA LEU A 61 -2.02 -11.70 -4.52
C LEU A 61 -0.77 -12.40 -3.98
N GLU A 62 -0.52 -13.65 -4.44
CA GLU A 62 0.68 -14.39 -4.03
C GLU A 62 1.96 -13.66 -4.43
N ASP A 63 2.05 -13.14 -5.66
CA ASP A 63 3.20 -12.37 -6.12
C ASP A 63 3.47 -11.15 -5.21
N VAL A 64 2.42 -10.38 -4.90
CA VAL A 64 2.53 -9.19 -4.03
C VAL A 64 2.91 -9.57 -2.60
N LEU A 65 2.33 -10.65 -2.06
CA LEU A 65 2.64 -11.10 -0.69
C LEU A 65 4.04 -11.66 -0.58
N ARG A 66 4.50 -12.47 -1.53
CA ARG A 66 5.88 -13.01 -1.54
C ARG A 66 6.90 -11.88 -1.61
N LEU A 67 6.63 -10.86 -2.42
CA LEU A 67 7.47 -9.66 -2.46
C LEU A 67 7.52 -8.99 -1.08
N ALA A 68 6.38 -8.66 -0.48
CA ALA A 68 6.34 -7.93 0.79
C ALA A 68 6.95 -8.74 1.96
N LEU A 69 6.67 -10.04 2.03
CA LEU A 69 7.22 -10.95 3.05
C LEU A 69 8.72 -11.18 2.91
N GLY A 70 9.26 -11.09 1.69
CA GLY A 70 10.68 -11.28 1.40
C GLY A 70 11.54 -10.04 1.69
N LEU A 71 10.95 -8.89 2.04
CA LEU A 71 11.70 -7.65 2.28
C LEU A 71 12.02 -7.45 3.76
N PRO A 72 13.29 -7.48 4.18
CA PRO A 72 13.69 -7.32 5.59
C PRO A 72 13.21 -6.00 6.24
N ALA A 73 12.99 -4.97 5.43
CA ALA A 73 12.51 -3.68 5.90
C ALA A 73 11.02 -3.67 6.29
N ILE A 74 10.26 -4.70 5.87
CA ILE A 74 8.85 -4.88 6.20
C ILE A 74 8.76 -5.83 7.40
N GLY A 75 8.40 -5.29 8.57
CA GLY A 75 8.32 -6.06 9.80
C GLY A 75 7.03 -6.86 9.96
N ALA A 76 5.99 -6.51 9.21
CA ALA A 76 4.72 -7.23 9.18
C ALA A 76 4.04 -7.07 7.81
N THR A 77 3.43 -8.14 7.30
CA THR A 77 2.61 -8.09 6.08
C THR A 77 1.21 -8.57 6.43
N ALA A 78 0.20 -7.77 6.12
CA ALA A 78 -1.19 -8.06 6.43
C ALA A 78 -2.08 -7.97 5.19
N VAL A 79 -3.13 -8.78 5.17
CA VAL A 79 -4.19 -8.75 4.16
C VAL A 79 -5.51 -8.41 4.85
N VAL A 80 -6.20 -7.38 4.36
CA VAL A 80 -7.56 -7.06 4.83
C VAL A 80 -8.58 -7.48 3.77
N SER A 81 -9.58 -8.26 4.20
CA SER A 81 -10.65 -8.76 3.32
C SER A 81 -11.90 -9.13 4.10
N ALA A 82 -13.04 -9.13 3.40
CA ALA A 82 -14.29 -9.74 3.86
C ALA A 82 -14.47 -11.18 3.36
N ASP A 83 -13.48 -11.73 2.63
CA ASP A 83 -13.52 -13.05 2.00
C ASP A 83 -12.65 -14.05 2.76
N GLU A 84 -13.28 -15.12 3.28
CA GLU A 84 -12.57 -16.13 4.07
C GLU A 84 -11.51 -16.88 3.29
N ASP A 85 -11.77 -17.18 2.00
CA ASP A 85 -10.82 -17.89 1.16
C ASP A 85 -9.54 -17.04 0.97
N VAL A 86 -9.71 -15.72 0.80
CA VAL A 86 -8.59 -14.78 0.74
C VAL A 86 -7.81 -14.74 2.06
N LEU A 87 -8.51 -14.69 3.19
CA LEU A 87 -7.86 -14.64 4.51
C LEU A 87 -7.14 -15.95 4.84
N ALA A 88 -7.72 -17.09 4.48
CA ALA A 88 -7.08 -18.40 4.64
C ALA A 88 -5.84 -18.52 3.75
N PHE A 89 -5.92 -18.07 2.50
CA PHE A 89 -4.80 -18.06 1.56
C PHE A 89 -3.66 -17.14 2.05
N ALA A 90 -3.98 -15.94 2.52
CA ALA A 90 -2.99 -15.02 3.08
C ALA A 90 -2.25 -15.63 4.28
N ARG A 91 -3.00 -16.28 5.18
CA ARG A 91 -2.43 -16.99 6.35
C ARG A 91 -1.50 -18.12 5.91
N HIS A 92 -1.89 -18.90 4.91
CA HIS A 92 -1.07 -20.00 4.38
C HIS A 92 0.29 -19.49 3.86
N LEU A 93 0.32 -18.30 3.28
CA LEU A 93 1.55 -17.66 2.79
C LEU A 93 2.38 -16.97 3.90
N GLY A 94 1.87 -16.90 5.14
CA GLY A 94 2.56 -16.25 6.26
C GLY A 94 2.17 -14.79 6.47
N ALA A 95 1.20 -14.25 5.73
CA ALA A 95 0.67 -12.92 5.98
C ALA A 95 -0.41 -12.93 7.08
N GLN A 96 -0.50 -11.85 7.84
CA GLN A 96 -1.52 -11.66 8.86
C GLN A 96 -2.89 -11.40 8.23
N PRO A 97 -3.89 -12.27 8.44
CA PRO A 97 -5.24 -11.99 7.98
C PRO A 97 -5.94 -11.00 8.90
N ILE A 98 -6.55 -9.98 8.34
CA ILE A 98 -7.40 -9.01 9.04
C ILE A 98 -8.78 -9.06 8.41
N ARG A 99 -9.76 -9.55 9.16
CA ARG A 99 -11.14 -9.58 8.71
C ARG A 99 -11.74 -8.18 8.74
N GLU A 100 -12.40 -7.78 7.65
CA GLU A 100 -13.20 -6.55 7.66
C GLU A 100 -14.30 -6.63 8.71
N PRO A 101 -14.51 -5.59 9.51
CA PRO A 101 -15.59 -5.59 10.49
C PRO A 101 -16.96 -5.67 9.82
N PRO A 102 -17.96 -6.32 10.45
CA PRO A 102 -19.33 -6.33 9.96
C PRO A 102 -19.84 -4.89 9.72
N GLY A 103 -20.48 -4.66 8.58
CA GLY A 103 -20.98 -3.33 8.21
C GLY A 103 -19.92 -2.36 7.66
N SER A 104 -18.66 -2.77 7.54
CA SER A 104 -17.65 -1.98 6.81
C SER A 104 -18.11 -1.70 5.38
N ARG A 105 -18.05 -0.43 4.96
CA ARG A 105 -18.49 -0.02 3.64
C ARG A 105 -17.30 0.43 2.79
N GLY A 106 -16.79 -0.51 2.00
CA GLY A 106 -15.80 -0.26 0.95
C GLY A 106 -14.36 -0.19 1.42
N LEU A 107 -13.49 -0.11 0.43
CA LEU A 107 -12.03 -0.20 0.57
C LEU A 107 -11.43 0.75 1.63
N ASN A 108 -11.88 2.01 1.65
CA ASN A 108 -11.29 3.00 2.55
C ASN A 108 -11.62 2.72 4.02
N ALA A 109 -12.81 2.19 4.32
CA ALA A 109 -13.17 1.79 5.67
C ALA A 109 -12.37 0.57 6.12
N ALA A 110 -12.19 -0.43 5.26
CA ALA A 110 -11.38 -1.62 5.51
C ALA A 110 -9.91 -1.23 5.80
N LEU A 111 -9.32 -0.36 4.96
CA LEU A 111 -7.96 0.13 5.17
C LEU A 111 -7.82 0.93 6.47
N THR A 112 -8.79 1.79 6.80
CA THR A 112 -8.76 2.57 8.04
C THR A 112 -8.78 1.65 9.26
N PHE A 113 -9.65 0.65 9.25
CA PHE A 113 -9.72 -0.35 10.31
C PHE A 113 -8.39 -1.12 10.45
N ALA A 114 -7.90 -1.71 9.35
CA ALA A 114 -6.68 -2.52 9.36
C ALA A 114 -5.43 -1.71 9.74
N ALA A 115 -5.33 -0.46 9.28
CA ALA A 115 -4.25 0.44 9.66
C ALA A 115 -4.27 0.75 11.17
N GLY A 116 -5.46 0.91 11.76
CA GLY A 116 -5.64 1.07 13.20
C GLY A 116 -5.20 -0.17 13.99
N GLU A 117 -5.54 -1.38 13.50
CA GLU A 117 -5.09 -2.65 14.10
C GLU A 117 -3.57 -2.76 14.09
N LEU A 118 -2.93 -2.51 12.94
CA LEU A 118 -1.48 -2.59 12.80
C LEU A 118 -0.77 -1.52 13.66
N ALA A 119 -1.33 -0.30 13.74
CA ALA A 119 -0.79 0.74 14.62
C ALA A 119 -0.86 0.35 16.10
N ARG A 120 -1.96 -0.31 16.57
CA ARG A 120 -2.07 -0.82 17.94
C ARG A 120 -1.10 -1.97 18.21
N GLN A 121 -0.71 -2.72 17.20
CA GLN A 121 0.33 -3.75 17.26
C GLN A 121 1.76 -3.17 17.20
N GLY A 122 1.91 -1.85 17.13
CA GLY A 122 3.20 -1.17 17.19
C GLY A 122 3.80 -0.78 15.84
N ALA A 123 3.07 -0.91 14.73
CA ALA A 123 3.55 -0.43 13.45
C ALA A 123 3.77 1.10 13.49
N SER A 124 4.98 1.54 13.15
CA SER A 124 5.34 2.96 13.09
C SER A 124 5.00 3.60 11.74
N GLY A 125 4.84 2.79 10.71
CA GLY A 125 4.48 3.20 9.37
C GLY A 125 3.72 2.11 8.62
N LEU A 126 2.96 2.52 7.62
CA LEU A 126 2.14 1.65 6.79
C LEU A 126 2.45 1.86 5.32
N LEU A 127 2.74 0.79 4.60
CA LEU A 127 2.81 0.74 3.14
C LEU A 127 1.60 -0.02 2.61
N THR A 128 0.70 0.68 1.93
CA THR A 128 -0.44 0.05 1.25
C THR A 128 -0.02 -0.38 -0.16
N LEU A 129 -0.20 -1.66 -0.48
CA LEU A 129 0.09 -2.24 -1.79
C LEU A 129 -1.18 -2.80 -2.41
N PRO A 130 -1.44 -2.58 -3.71
CA PRO A 130 -2.57 -3.20 -4.40
C PRO A 130 -2.32 -4.69 -4.63
N ALA A 131 -3.35 -5.52 -4.45
CA ALA A 131 -3.27 -6.97 -4.69
C ALA A 131 -3.19 -7.33 -6.18
N ASP A 132 -3.41 -6.39 -7.06
CA ASP A 132 -3.49 -6.53 -8.51
C ASP A 132 -2.37 -5.83 -9.28
N ALA A 133 -1.25 -5.55 -8.58
CA ALA A 133 -0.01 -5.09 -9.19
C ALA A 133 1.10 -6.16 -9.06
N PRO A 134 0.96 -7.34 -9.72
CA PRO A 134 1.90 -8.46 -9.59
C PRO A 134 3.28 -8.17 -10.18
N LEU A 135 3.40 -7.10 -10.96
CA LEU A 135 4.65 -6.66 -11.59
C LEU A 135 5.49 -5.73 -10.69
N THR A 136 5.06 -5.51 -9.46
CA THR A 136 5.83 -4.76 -8.47
C THR A 136 7.13 -5.48 -8.15
N THR A 137 8.25 -4.75 -8.17
CA THR A 137 9.59 -5.29 -7.94
C THR A 137 10.15 -4.86 -6.58
N PRO A 138 11.19 -5.56 -6.04
CA PRO A 138 11.92 -5.09 -4.87
C PRO A 138 12.43 -3.64 -5.04
N ALA A 139 12.93 -3.28 -6.22
CA ALA A 139 13.43 -1.93 -6.52
C ALA A 139 12.33 -0.86 -6.45
N ASP A 140 11.07 -1.21 -6.73
CA ASP A 140 9.93 -0.29 -6.56
C ASP A 140 9.70 0.01 -5.08
N ILE A 141 9.75 -1.01 -4.23
CA ILE A 141 9.56 -0.85 -2.79
C ILE A 141 10.76 -0.12 -2.16
N ASP A 142 11.99 -0.45 -2.54
CA ASP A 142 13.19 0.23 -2.06
C ASP A 142 13.18 1.73 -2.39
N ALA A 143 12.69 2.12 -3.56
CA ALA A 143 12.50 3.52 -3.92
C ALA A 143 11.50 4.22 -2.99
N ILE A 144 10.37 3.56 -2.65
CA ILE A 144 9.41 4.07 -1.67
C ILE A 144 10.06 4.22 -0.30
N LEU A 145 10.74 3.19 0.19
CA LEU A 145 11.38 3.19 1.51
C LEU A 145 12.47 4.27 1.61
N THR A 146 13.20 4.51 0.51
CA THR A 146 14.20 5.57 0.42
C THR A 146 13.57 6.95 0.50
N ALA A 147 12.53 7.21 -0.30
CA ALA A 147 11.79 8.47 -0.26
C ALA A 147 11.11 8.71 1.09
N TRP A 148 10.67 7.64 1.75
CA TRP A 148 10.01 7.70 3.06
C TRP A 148 10.94 8.13 4.21
N LYS A 149 12.25 8.04 4.03
CA LYS A 149 13.21 8.62 4.99
C LYS A 149 13.14 10.15 5.03
N GLN A 150 12.71 10.77 3.92
CA GLN A 150 12.69 12.21 3.73
C GLN A 150 11.29 12.84 3.87
N ALA A 151 10.22 12.05 3.75
CA ALA A 151 8.85 12.54 3.77
C ALA A 151 7.94 11.57 4.51
N PRO A 152 7.05 12.03 5.45
CA PRO A 152 6.13 11.18 6.19
C PRO A 152 5.04 10.55 5.31
N ALA A 153 4.82 11.05 4.10
CA ALA A 153 3.89 10.49 3.14
C ALA A 153 4.56 10.33 1.76
N VAL A 154 4.52 9.12 1.21
CA VAL A 154 4.99 8.81 -0.15
C VAL A 154 3.82 8.30 -0.96
N LEU A 155 3.59 8.92 -2.12
CA LEU A 155 2.51 8.59 -3.04
C LEU A 155 3.08 8.09 -4.36
N CYS A 156 2.68 6.89 -4.77
CA CYS A 156 2.94 6.39 -6.12
C CYS A 156 1.68 6.57 -6.97
N ALA A 157 1.81 7.27 -8.09
CA ALA A 157 0.70 7.42 -9.03
C ALA A 157 0.46 6.12 -9.81
N SER A 158 -0.80 5.76 -10.07
CA SER A 158 -1.15 4.76 -11.08
C SER A 158 -1.47 5.40 -12.42
N HIS A 159 -1.38 4.62 -13.51
CA HIS A 159 -1.68 5.10 -14.86
C HIS A 159 -3.13 5.62 -15.01
N SER A 160 -4.05 5.11 -14.20
CA SER A 160 -5.46 5.51 -14.22
C SER A 160 -5.76 6.82 -13.47
N GLY A 161 -4.74 7.53 -12.95
CA GLY A 161 -4.89 8.68 -12.07
C GLY A 161 -5.25 8.30 -10.62
N GLY A 162 -5.19 7.01 -10.31
CA GLY A 162 -5.32 6.45 -8.97
C GLY A 162 -4.00 6.50 -8.19
N THR A 163 -3.98 5.83 -7.05
CA THR A 163 -2.80 5.63 -6.20
C THR A 163 -2.40 4.17 -6.25
N GLY A 164 -1.26 3.87 -6.86
CA GLY A 164 -0.69 2.52 -6.96
C GLY A 164 -0.07 2.06 -5.64
N ALA A 165 0.58 2.94 -4.88
CA ALA A 165 1.00 2.66 -3.51
C ALA A 165 0.95 3.93 -2.67
N LEU A 166 0.72 3.75 -1.36
CA LEU A 166 0.68 4.84 -0.39
C LEU A 166 1.46 4.42 0.86
N ALA A 167 2.52 5.16 1.19
CA ALA A 167 3.27 4.95 2.42
C ALA A 167 3.05 6.11 3.39
N LEU A 168 2.69 5.82 4.63
CA LEU A 168 2.31 6.80 5.65
C LEU A 168 3.04 6.56 6.97
N ARG A 169 3.58 7.60 7.56
CA ARG A 169 4.13 7.61 8.92
C ARG A 169 3.58 8.81 9.69
N PRO A 170 2.79 8.60 10.75
CA PRO A 170 2.26 7.31 11.25
C PRO A 170 1.27 6.63 10.27
N PRO A 171 0.81 5.40 10.54
CA PRO A 171 -0.04 4.60 9.63
C PRO A 171 -1.31 5.27 9.12
N GLN A 172 -1.83 6.25 9.84
CA GLN A 172 -3.04 7.03 9.51
C GLN A 172 -2.76 8.52 9.42
N ALA A 173 -1.56 8.91 8.97
CA ALA A 173 -1.16 10.31 8.83
C ALA A 173 -2.14 11.13 7.96
N ILE A 174 -2.76 10.51 6.96
CA ILE A 174 -3.87 11.05 6.19
C ILE A 174 -5.00 10.02 6.07
N PRO A 175 -6.26 10.43 5.80
CA PRO A 175 -7.34 9.48 5.53
C PRO A 175 -7.11 8.75 4.21
N PHE A 176 -7.49 7.47 4.16
CA PHE A 176 -7.54 6.73 2.91
C PHE A 176 -8.68 7.25 2.02
N ARG A 177 -8.36 7.51 0.76
CA ARG A 177 -9.29 8.03 -0.26
C ARG A 177 -9.09 7.32 -1.59
N PHE A 178 -8.90 5.99 -1.54
CA PHE A 178 -8.80 5.17 -2.75
C PHE A 178 -10.10 5.19 -3.54
N GLY A 179 -9.97 5.13 -4.86
CA GLY A 179 -11.05 5.24 -5.83
C GLY A 179 -10.66 6.19 -6.97
N PRO A 180 -11.63 6.66 -7.79
CA PRO A 180 -11.36 7.56 -8.89
C PRO A 180 -10.61 8.83 -8.41
N ARG A 181 -9.55 9.20 -9.15
CA ARG A 181 -8.69 10.36 -8.84
C ARG A 181 -8.10 10.34 -7.41
N SER A 182 -7.87 9.15 -6.85
CA SER A 182 -7.36 8.99 -5.48
C SER A 182 -6.00 9.63 -5.26
N PHE A 183 -5.13 9.67 -6.27
CA PHE A 183 -3.82 10.33 -6.17
C PHE A 183 -3.97 11.82 -5.79
N ALA A 184 -4.81 12.55 -6.52
CA ALA A 184 -5.08 13.96 -6.21
C ALA A 184 -5.73 14.14 -4.83
N ALA A 185 -6.64 13.21 -4.44
CA ALA A 185 -7.30 13.27 -3.15
C ALA A 185 -6.33 13.03 -1.98
N HIS A 186 -5.44 12.03 -2.07
CA HIS A 186 -4.41 11.79 -1.07
C HIS A 186 -3.43 12.97 -0.97
N ARG A 187 -2.96 13.50 -2.12
CA ARG A 187 -2.08 14.66 -2.15
C ARG A 187 -2.72 15.87 -1.46
N ARG A 188 -3.99 16.15 -1.74
CA ARG A 188 -4.74 17.23 -1.08
C ARG A 188 -4.80 17.02 0.43
N SER A 189 -5.14 15.80 0.87
CA SER A 189 -5.21 15.47 2.30
C SER A 189 -3.88 15.64 3.02
N ALA A 190 -2.75 15.39 2.35
CA ALA A 190 -1.43 15.63 2.91
C ALA A 190 -1.13 17.13 3.04
N VAL A 191 -1.45 17.92 2.01
CA VAL A 191 -1.28 19.38 2.04
C VAL A 191 -2.14 20.02 3.16
N GLU A 192 -3.41 19.62 3.27
CA GLU A 192 -4.34 20.09 4.32
C GLU A 192 -3.83 19.81 5.74
N ARG A 193 -2.96 18.81 5.91
CA ARG A 193 -2.32 18.45 7.18
C ARG A 193 -0.89 18.96 7.33
N GLY A 194 -0.40 19.76 6.40
CA GLY A 194 0.96 20.30 6.42
C GLY A 194 2.05 19.23 6.29
N LEU A 195 1.73 18.06 5.73
CA LEU A 195 2.69 16.96 5.60
C LEU A 195 3.55 17.14 4.35
N THR A 196 4.86 17.01 4.52
CA THR A 196 5.78 16.85 3.40
C THR A 196 5.47 15.55 2.67
N THR A 197 5.40 15.60 1.34
CA THR A 197 5.09 14.45 0.50
C THR A 197 6.20 14.20 -0.52
N ALA A 198 6.57 12.94 -0.71
CA ALA A 198 7.32 12.49 -1.88
C ALA A 198 6.35 11.86 -2.89
N VAL A 199 6.57 12.14 -4.15
CA VAL A 199 5.78 11.57 -5.26
C VAL A 199 6.72 10.74 -6.12
N LEU A 200 6.32 9.49 -6.38
CA LEU A 200 7.07 8.57 -7.20
C LEU A 200 6.22 8.06 -8.36
N SER A 201 6.88 7.79 -9.48
CA SER A 201 6.33 7.02 -10.60
C SER A 201 7.13 5.72 -10.70
N ARG A 202 6.45 4.59 -10.47
CA ARG A 202 7.08 3.26 -10.46
C ARG A 202 6.30 2.34 -11.38
N PRO A 203 6.90 1.81 -12.45
CA PRO A 203 6.18 1.03 -13.47
C PRO A 203 5.39 -0.15 -12.89
N GLY A 204 5.99 -0.93 -11.98
CA GLY A 204 5.34 -2.08 -11.36
C GLY A 204 4.15 -1.73 -10.48
N LEU A 205 4.11 -0.52 -9.90
CA LEU A 205 3.01 -0.03 -9.06
C LEU A 205 2.02 0.85 -9.81
N ALA A 206 2.35 1.26 -11.02
CA ALA A 206 1.51 2.12 -11.84
C ALA A 206 0.47 1.33 -12.65
N LEU A 207 0.70 0.02 -12.84
CA LEU A 207 -0.11 -0.85 -13.68
C LEU A 207 -0.93 -1.83 -12.85
N ASP A 208 -2.22 -1.55 -12.73
CA ASP A 208 -3.21 -2.48 -12.20
C ASP A 208 -3.67 -3.43 -13.32
N ILE A 209 -3.61 -4.73 -13.12
CA ILE A 209 -4.10 -5.72 -14.10
C ILE A 209 -5.62 -5.83 -14.00
N ASP A 210 -6.35 -5.09 -14.82
CA ASP A 210 -7.80 -4.93 -14.69
C ASP A 210 -8.60 -5.30 -15.97
N ARG A 211 -7.96 -5.26 -17.14
CA ARG A 211 -8.59 -5.46 -18.45
C ARG A 211 -7.88 -6.58 -19.22
N PRO A 212 -8.53 -7.20 -20.24
CA PRO A 212 -7.92 -8.24 -21.06
C PRO A 212 -6.55 -7.87 -21.65
N GLN A 213 -6.40 -6.63 -22.15
CA GLN A 213 -5.13 -6.18 -22.71
C GLN A 213 -3.99 -6.12 -21.68
N ASP A 214 -4.30 -5.96 -20.39
CA ASP A 214 -3.28 -5.90 -19.34
C ASP A 214 -2.63 -7.26 -19.09
N LEU A 215 -3.28 -8.37 -19.50
CA LEU A 215 -2.77 -9.73 -19.35
C LEU A 215 -1.46 -9.93 -20.14
N ALA A 216 -1.26 -9.20 -21.24
CA ALA A 216 -0.02 -9.25 -22.01
C ALA A 216 1.21 -8.85 -21.17
N PHE A 217 1.07 -7.88 -20.26
CA PHE A 217 2.15 -7.48 -19.35
C PHE A 217 2.51 -8.59 -18.37
N VAL A 218 1.51 -9.33 -17.85
CA VAL A 218 1.74 -10.47 -16.96
C VAL A 218 2.45 -11.60 -17.71
N LEU A 219 2.04 -11.88 -18.96
CA LEU A 219 2.67 -12.90 -19.79
C LEU A 219 4.12 -12.59 -20.14
N SER A 220 4.50 -11.31 -20.19
CA SER A 220 5.88 -10.89 -20.48
C SER A 220 6.79 -10.88 -19.23
N ALA A 221 6.24 -10.96 -18.02
CA ALA A 221 7.00 -10.94 -16.77
C ALA A 221 7.49 -12.34 -16.41
N ASP A 222 8.80 -12.52 -16.20
CA ASP A 222 9.37 -13.81 -15.85
C ASP A 222 9.21 -14.15 -14.35
N GLY A 223 8.98 -15.45 -14.07
CA GLY A 223 9.07 -16.01 -12.72
C GLY A 223 7.93 -15.65 -11.76
N SER A 224 6.80 -15.05 -12.24
CA SER A 224 5.66 -14.74 -11.39
C SER A 224 4.62 -15.85 -11.35
N ARG A 225 3.94 -16.01 -10.20
CA ARG A 225 2.84 -16.97 -10.02
C ARG A 225 1.64 -16.62 -10.89
N SER A 226 1.36 -15.33 -11.06
CA SER A 226 0.30 -14.85 -11.95
C SER A 226 0.55 -15.22 -13.41
N ARG A 227 1.81 -15.18 -13.88
CA ARG A 227 2.16 -15.64 -15.24
C ARG A 227 1.98 -17.17 -15.39
N GLU A 228 2.45 -17.92 -14.41
CA GLU A 228 2.30 -19.39 -14.42
C GLU A 228 0.82 -19.78 -14.47
N ALA A 229 0.01 -19.18 -13.59
CA ALA A 229 -1.43 -19.40 -13.56
C ALA A 229 -2.07 -19.04 -14.90
N LEU A 230 -1.76 -17.86 -15.45
CA LEU A 230 -2.34 -17.41 -16.72
C LEU A 230 -1.96 -18.31 -17.90
N ARG A 231 -0.74 -18.86 -17.94
CA ARG A 231 -0.30 -19.82 -18.97
C ARG A 231 -0.99 -21.17 -18.88
N ALA A 232 -1.33 -21.60 -17.65
CA ALA A 232 -2.05 -22.85 -17.43
C ALA A 232 -3.55 -22.73 -17.79
N MET A 233 -4.07 -21.49 -17.88
CA MET A 233 -5.47 -21.25 -18.21
C MET A 233 -5.70 -21.26 -19.73
N THR A 234 -6.88 -21.77 -20.14
CA THR A 234 -7.34 -21.59 -21.50
C THR A 234 -7.90 -20.18 -21.65
N VAL A 235 -7.05 -19.24 -22.05
CA VAL A 235 -7.49 -17.87 -22.35
C VAL A 235 -8.24 -17.93 -23.68
N THR A 236 -9.53 -17.62 -23.67
CA THR A 236 -10.33 -17.54 -24.88
C THR A 236 -9.72 -16.46 -25.79
N ALA A 237 -9.36 -16.84 -27.01
CA ALA A 237 -8.56 -16.07 -27.95
C ALA A 237 -9.19 -14.70 -28.28
N ALA A 238 -8.86 -13.70 -27.49
CA ALA A 238 -9.21 -12.29 -27.65
C ALA A 238 -8.05 -11.37 -27.19
N LEU A 239 -6.82 -11.90 -27.30
CA LEU A 239 -5.59 -11.12 -27.11
C LEU A 239 -4.99 -10.74 -28.46
#